data_126a839294e77e1dc91455d76fde70c8
#
_entry.id   126a839294e77e1dc91455d76fde70c8
#
_cell.length_a   1.000
_cell.length_b   1.000
_cell.length_c   1.000
_cell.angle_alpha   90.00
_cell.angle_beta   90.00
_cell.angle_gamma   90.00
#
_symmetry.space_group_name_H-M   'P 1'
#
loop_
_entity.id
_entity.type
_entity.pdbx_description
1 polymer ?
#
loop_
_entity_poly.entity_id
_entity_poly.type
_entity_poly.pdbx_seq_one_letter_code
_entity_poly.pdbx_strand_id
1 'polypeptide(L)'
;MDPFAFLAEAYEAWYETPLGAYVIAEEERALKGLLPPGESLLEVGAGTGYWLRRLPYPRRVGVEPSEAMLAVGRRRAPEATWVRAWGEALPFPGESRDVLLLLSAVEVVGGGVRVHLEARRVLRPGGALVVGVLEALSPWAALYRRLGEKGVLPWARARFLAREDLKALLGPPEAEGEAVFLAPEANPPYEEADQAGRRAGNRPALYLGRWR
;
A
#
# COMPACT_ATOMS: atom_id res chain seq x y z
N MET A 1 12.94 -14.69 -10.27
CA MET A 1 13.03 -13.43 -11.03
C MET A 1 12.20 -12.39 -10.26
N ASP A 2 12.79 -11.24 -9.96
CA ASP A 2 12.13 -10.12 -9.29
C ASP A 2 11.06 -9.52 -10.22
N PRO A 3 9.75 -9.58 -9.87
CA PRO A 3 8.68 -9.10 -10.73
C PRO A 3 8.63 -7.59 -10.85
N PHE A 4 9.36 -6.87 -9.99
CA PHE A 4 9.40 -5.42 -9.93
C PHE A 4 10.65 -4.81 -10.58
N ALA A 5 11.62 -5.64 -11.02
CA ALA A 5 12.92 -5.17 -11.52
C ALA A 5 12.81 -4.15 -12.66
N PHE A 6 11.79 -4.26 -13.51
CA PHE A 6 11.57 -3.37 -14.67
C PHE A 6 10.53 -2.28 -14.42
N LEU A 7 9.91 -2.24 -13.24
CA LEU A 7 8.78 -1.37 -12.96
C LEU A 7 9.15 -0.17 -12.07
N ALA A 8 10.30 -0.19 -11.41
CA ALA A 8 10.63 0.79 -10.39
C ALA A 8 10.58 2.26 -10.88
N GLU A 9 11.14 2.55 -12.05
CA GLU A 9 11.09 3.90 -12.64
C GLU A 9 9.71 4.19 -13.26
N ALA A 10 9.05 3.19 -13.86
CA ALA A 10 7.72 3.36 -14.44
C ALA A 10 6.65 3.64 -13.37
N TYR A 11 6.80 3.07 -12.18
CA TYR A 11 5.93 3.36 -11.03
C TYR A 11 5.95 4.84 -10.67
N GLU A 12 7.14 5.42 -10.59
CA GLU A 12 7.29 6.84 -10.27
C GLU A 12 6.76 7.75 -11.40
N ALA A 13 7.04 7.39 -12.66
CA ALA A 13 6.54 8.15 -13.81
C ALA A 13 5.01 8.16 -13.90
N TRP A 14 4.35 7.06 -13.48
CA TRP A 14 2.89 7.01 -13.47
C TRP A 14 2.29 8.01 -12.47
N TYR A 15 2.90 8.19 -11.29
CA TYR A 15 2.44 9.16 -10.29
C TYR A 15 2.50 10.61 -10.78
N GLU A 16 3.32 10.89 -11.80
CA GLU A 16 3.46 12.21 -12.41
C GLU A 16 2.42 12.46 -13.53
N THR A 17 1.68 11.44 -13.96
CA THR A 17 0.57 11.62 -14.91
C THR A 17 -0.59 12.36 -14.23
N PRO A 18 -1.44 13.09 -14.98
CA PRO A 18 -2.60 13.79 -14.39
C PRO A 18 -3.53 12.85 -13.60
N LEU A 19 -3.79 11.65 -14.11
CA LEU A 19 -4.60 10.64 -13.43
C LEU A 19 -3.87 10.10 -12.19
N GLY A 20 -2.60 9.75 -12.32
CA GLY A 20 -1.78 9.25 -11.22
C GLY A 20 -1.66 10.26 -10.08
N ALA A 21 -1.46 11.53 -10.41
CA ALA A 21 -1.40 12.62 -9.43
C ALA A 21 -2.72 12.77 -8.66
N TYR A 22 -3.86 12.65 -9.35
CA TYR A 22 -5.18 12.65 -8.71
C TYR A 22 -5.35 11.46 -7.77
N VAL A 23 -5.10 10.24 -8.29
CA VAL A 23 -5.24 8.99 -7.52
C VAL A 23 -4.42 9.06 -6.24
N ILE A 24 -3.16 9.42 -6.36
CA ILE A 24 -2.25 9.44 -5.21
C ILE A 24 -2.64 10.52 -4.17
N ALA A 25 -3.20 11.64 -4.61
CA ALA A 25 -3.68 12.69 -3.70
C ALA A 25 -4.89 12.21 -2.87
N GLU A 26 -5.81 11.45 -3.49
CA GLU A 26 -6.95 10.86 -2.78
C GLU A 26 -6.50 9.76 -1.81
N GLU A 27 -5.58 8.90 -2.24
CA GLU A 27 -4.99 7.86 -1.38
C GLU A 27 -4.24 8.47 -0.19
N GLU A 28 -3.46 9.52 -0.42
CA GLU A 28 -2.73 10.24 0.64
C GLU A 28 -3.68 10.85 1.67
N ARG A 29 -4.79 11.45 1.20
CA ARG A 29 -5.81 12.02 2.08
C ARG A 29 -6.44 10.95 2.97
N ALA A 30 -6.84 9.82 2.38
CA ALA A 30 -7.43 8.70 3.11
C ALA A 30 -6.43 8.07 4.10
N LEU A 31 -5.19 7.86 3.68
CA LEU A 31 -4.14 7.29 4.51
C LEU A 31 -3.81 8.21 5.71
N LYS A 32 -3.62 9.50 5.49
CA LYS A 32 -3.35 10.48 6.56
C LYS A 32 -4.48 10.56 7.60
N GLY A 33 -5.72 10.32 7.19
CA GLY A 33 -6.86 10.24 8.10
C GLY A 33 -6.82 9.05 9.06
N LEU A 34 -6.04 8.01 8.72
CA LEU A 34 -5.93 6.79 9.52
C LEU A 34 -4.64 6.69 10.33
N LEU A 35 -3.59 7.36 9.90
CA LEU A 35 -2.30 7.28 10.56
C LEU A 35 -2.31 7.99 11.92
N PRO A 36 -2.03 7.29 13.03
CA PRO A 36 -1.93 7.92 14.33
C PRO A 36 -0.61 8.70 14.45
N PRO A 37 -0.49 9.64 15.39
CA PRO A 37 0.78 10.22 15.75
C PRO A 37 1.75 9.15 16.28
N GLY A 38 3.04 9.36 16.10
CA GLY A 38 4.09 8.45 16.57
C GLY A 38 5.48 8.94 16.19
N GLU A 39 6.48 8.30 16.78
CA GLU A 39 7.89 8.59 16.54
C GLU A 39 8.51 7.74 15.44
N SER A 40 7.93 6.55 15.19
CA SER A 40 8.49 5.58 14.26
C SER A 40 7.43 4.96 13.34
N LEU A 41 7.73 4.96 12.03
CA LEU A 41 6.98 4.28 11.00
C LEU A 41 7.84 3.17 10.38
N LEU A 42 7.30 1.98 10.30
CA LEU A 42 7.83 0.88 9.49
C LEU A 42 6.88 0.63 8.31
N GLU A 43 7.35 0.85 7.08
CA GLU A 43 6.61 0.47 5.88
C GLU A 43 7.17 -0.84 5.33
N VAL A 44 6.31 -1.84 5.21
CA VAL A 44 6.65 -3.17 4.65
C VAL A 44 6.10 -3.28 3.25
N GLY A 45 6.98 -3.61 2.29
CA GLY A 45 6.72 -3.47 0.86
C GLY A 45 6.82 -2.02 0.42
N ALA A 46 7.83 -1.30 0.92
CA ALA A 46 7.97 0.14 0.73
C ALA A 46 8.24 0.56 -0.74
N GLY A 47 8.56 -0.38 -1.62
CA GLY A 47 8.78 -0.12 -3.03
C GLY A 47 9.82 0.97 -3.27
N THR A 48 9.43 2.01 -4.01
CA THR A 48 10.28 3.17 -4.31
C THR A 48 10.31 4.23 -3.20
N GLY A 49 9.65 3.98 -2.06
CA GLY A 49 9.62 4.91 -0.93
C GLY A 49 8.69 6.09 -1.10
N TYR A 50 7.69 5.95 -1.95
CA TYR A 50 6.75 7.05 -2.23
C TYR A 50 6.13 7.60 -0.95
N TRP A 51 5.66 6.74 -0.05
CA TRP A 51 5.04 7.14 1.21
C TRP A 51 6.06 7.52 2.27
N LEU A 52 7.20 6.83 2.36
CA LEU A 52 8.25 7.15 3.33
C LEU A 52 8.73 8.60 3.25
N ARG A 53 8.83 9.18 2.05
CA ARG A 53 9.26 10.57 1.90
C ARG A 53 8.17 11.62 2.22
N ARG A 54 6.90 11.19 2.32
CA ARG A 54 5.74 12.07 2.51
C ARG A 54 5.11 12.00 3.89
N LEU A 55 5.29 10.88 4.58
CA LEU A 55 4.64 10.69 5.88
C LEU A 55 5.45 11.35 7.01
N PRO A 56 4.77 12.06 7.94
CA PRO A 56 5.41 12.96 8.91
C PRO A 56 5.92 12.22 10.16
N TYR A 57 6.69 11.14 9.98
CA TYR A 57 7.30 10.43 11.10
C TYR A 57 8.80 10.73 11.20
N PRO A 58 9.32 11.07 12.39
CA PRO A 58 10.74 11.35 12.58
C PRO A 58 11.65 10.18 12.18
N ARG A 59 11.27 8.95 12.55
CA ARG A 59 12.01 7.74 12.22
C ARG A 59 11.22 6.89 11.25
N ARG A 60 11.72 6.77 10.02
CA ARG A 60 11.08 6.03 8.93
C ARG A 60 11.97 4.91 8.45
N VAL A 61 11.41 3.72 8.38
CA VAL A 61 12.11 2.53 7.91
C VAL A 61 11.29 1.89 6.79
N GLY A 62 11.92 1.65 5.65
CA GLY A 62 11.35 0.90 4.54
C GLY A 62 11.94 -0.51 4.47
N VAL A 63 11.07 -1.51 4.43
CA VAL A 63 11.42 -2.90 4.14
C VAL A 63 10.93 -3.24 2.74
N GLU A 64 11.84 -3.70 1.90
CA GLU A 64 11.54 -4.05 0.50
C GLU A 64 12.45 -5.19 0.03
N PRO A 65 11.91 -6.30 -0.51
CA PRO A 65 12.72 -7.41 -0.99
C PRO A 65 13.37 -7.16 -2.36
N SER A 66 12.77 -6.32 -3.23
CA SER A 66 13.28 -6.01 -4.57
C SER A 66 14.48 -5.06 -4.50
N GLU A 67 15.64 -5.49 -5.00
CA GLU A 67 16.82 -4.62 -5.04
C GLU A 67 16.63 -3.43 -5.99
N ALA A 68 15.89 -3.62 -7.09
CA ALA A 68 15.59 -2.56 -8.03
C ALA A 68 14.72 -1.45 -7.39
N MET A 69 13.67 -1.85 -6.65
CA MET A 69 12.84 -0.91 -5.89
C MET A 69 13.64 -0.20 -4.79
N LEU A 70 14.45 -0.95 -4.01
CA LEU A 70 15.34 -0.39 -2.99
C LEU A 70 16.31 0.64 -3.55
N ALA A 71 16.90 0.38 -4.72
CA ALA A 71 17.85 1.30 -5.35
C ALA A 71 17.17 2.65 -5.69
N VAL A 72 15.94 2.62 -6.18
CA VAL A 72 15.13 3.82 -6.40
C VAL A 72 14.76 4.47 -5.07
N GLY A 73 14.29 3.69 -4.11
CA GLY A 73 13.87 4.17 -2.79
C GLY A 73 14.97 4.91 -2.05
N ARG A 74 16.20 4.35 -2.02
CA ARG A 74 17.37 5.00 -1.40
C ARG A 74 17.71 6.34 -2.03
N ARG A 75 17.48 6.51 -3.34
CA ARG A 75 17.71 7.80 -4.02
C ARG A 75 16.60 8.81 -3.72
N ARG A 76 15.34 8.33 -3.60
CA ARG A 76 14.17 9.18 -3.48
C ARG A 76 13.77 9.52 -2.04
N ALA A 77 14.11 8.67 -1.08
CA ALA A 77 13.92 8.87 0.35
C ALA A 77 15.23 8.58 1.12
N PRO A 78 16.29 9.38 0.88
CA PRO A 78 17.61 9.15 1.49
C PRO A 78 17.62 9.35 3.01
N GLU A 79 16.62 10.04 3.55
CA GLU A 79 16.44 10.25 5.00
C GLU A 79 15.80 9.06 5.71
N ALA A 80 15.24 8.10 4.97
CA ALA A 80 14.70 6.88 5.54
C ALA A 80 15.77 5.79 5.68
N THR A 81 15.62 4.92 6.66
CA THR A 81 16.43 3.70 6.77
C THR A 81 15.85 2.62 5.87
N TRP A 82 16.68 1.98 5.07
CA TRP A 82 16.26 0.96 4.13
C TRP A 82 16.83 -0.41 4.49
N VAL A 83 15.95 -1.41 4.54
CA VAL A 83 16.30 -2.78 4.87
C VAL A 83 15.77 -3.72 3.80
N ARG A 84 16.65 -4.54 3.24
CA ARG A 84 16.25 -5.60 2.31
C ARG A 84 15.81 -6.82 3.11
N ALA A 85 14.50 -7.05 3.16
CA ALA A 85 13.90 -8.21 3.83
C ALA A 85 12.51 -8.52 3.26
N TRP A 86 12.01 -9.68 3.63
CA TRP A 86 10.64 -10.09 3.38
C TRP A 86 9.75 -9.74 4.57
N GLY A 87 8.49 -9.39 4.32
CA GLY A 87 7.53 -9.05 5.37
C GLY A 87 7.22 -10.21 6.32
N GLU A 88 7.45 -11.45 5.88
CA GLU A 88 7.27 -12.68 6.66
C GLU A 88 8.38 -12.95 7.69
N ALA A 89 9.47 -12.17 7.66
CA ALA A 89 10.62 -12.30 8.56
C ALA A 89 11.29 -10.93 8.74
N LEU A 90 10.70 -10.09 9.57
CA LEU A 90 11.18 -8.74 9.81
C LEU A 90 12.40 -8.73 10.74
N PRO A 91 13.55 -8.15 10.32
CA PRO A 91 14.79 -8.17 11.10
C PRO A 91 14.79 -7.07 12.19
N PHE A 92 13.70 -6.98 12.95
CA PHE A 92 13.56 -6.01 14.03
C PHE A 92 13.16 -6.70 15.33
N PRO A 93 13.56 -6.14 16.48
CA PRO A 93 13.07 -6.60 17.77
C PRO A 93 11.54 -6.51 17.87
N GLY A 94 10.94 -7.33 18.72
CA GLY A 94 9.55 -7.16 19.10
C GLY A 94 9.33 -5.81 19.79
N GLU A 95 8.11 -5.31 19.74
CA GLU A 95 7.67 -4.09 20.45
C GLU A 95 8.56 -2.85 20.19
N SER A 96 9.05 -2.70 18.95
CA SER A 96 10.02 -1.65 18.58
C SER A 96 9.45 -0.54 17.68
N ARG A 97 8.20 -0.66 17.25
CA ARG A 97 7.58 0.28 16.30
C ARG A 97 6.24 0.82 16.81
N ASP A 98 5.99 2.10 16.54
CA ASP A 98 4.72 2.75 16.88
C ASP A 98 3.65 2.48 15.83
N VAL A 99 4.06 2.55 14.55
CA VAL A 99 3.18 2.35 13.39
C VAL A 99 3.83 1.43 12.39
N LEU A 100 3.06 0.46 11.88
CA LEU A 100 3.42 -0.36 10.75
C LEU A 100 2.42 -0.13 9.62
N LEU A 101 2.94 0.17 8.44
CA LEU A 101 2.18 0.37 7.22
C LEU A 101 2.43 -0.78 6.24
N LEU A 102 1.34 -1.36 5.74
CA LEU A 102 1.29 -2.30 4.63
C LEU A 102 0.36 -1.70 3.58
N LEU A 103 0.91 -1.07 2.53
CA LEU A 103 0.10 -0.43 1.49
C LEU A 103 0.36 -1.09 0.14
N SER A 104 -0.70 -1.68 -0.45
CA SER A 104 -0.65 -2.38 -1.74
C SER A 104 0.51 -3.41 -1.84
N ALA A 105 0.85 -4.03 -0.71
CA ALA A 105 1.90 -5.02 -0.60
C ALA A 105 1.35 -6.43 -0.36
N VAL A 106 0.20 -6.52 0.30
CA VAL A 106 -0.41 -7.80 0.69
C VAL A 106 -0.80 -8.64 -0.52
N GLU A 107 -1.13 -7.99 -1.64
CA GLU A 107 -1.52 -8.63 -2.90
C GLU A 107 -0.39 -9.42 -3.55
N VAL A 108 0.85 -9.06 -3.28
CA VAL A 108 2.04 -9.68 -3.90
C VAL A 108 2.88 -10.50 -2.94
N VAL A 109 2.55 -10.43 -1.64
CA VAL A 109 3.23 -11.21 -0.60
C VAL A 109 2.51 -12.55 -0.44
N GLY A 110 3.23 -13.64 -0.65
CA GLY A 110 2.66 -15.00 -0.62
C GLY A 110 2.19 -15.50 0.76
N GLY A 111 2.47 -14.76 1.84
CA GLY A 111 2.29 -15.18 3.21
C GLY A 111 1.52 -14.22 4.11
N GLY A 112 0.35 -13.74 3.70
CA GLY A 112 -0.41 -12.71 4.44
C GLY A 112 -0.56 -12.96 5.93
N VAL A 113 -0.77 -14.21 6.37
CA VAL A 113 -0.83 -14.56 7.81
C VAL A 113 0.52 -14.34 8.50
N ARG A 114 1.63 -14.75 7.86
CA ARG A 114 2.98 -14.58 8.45
C ARG A 114 3.36 -13.09 8.54
N VAL A 115 3.07 -12.32 7.51
CA VAL A 115 3.29 -10.87 7.53
C VAL A 115 2.50 -10.21 8.66
N HIS A 116 1.25 -10.62 8.85
CA HIS A 116 0.43 -10.13 9.97
C HIS A 116 1.05 -10.46 11.34
N LEU A 117 1.50 -11.70 11.54
CA LEU A 117 2.14 -12.12 12.80
C LEU A 117 3.42 -11.33 13.06
N GLU A 118 4.26 -11.12 12.05
CA GLU A 118 5.46 -10.30 12.17
C GLU A 118 5.13 -8.82 12.43
N ALA A 119 4.10 -8.29 11.77
CA ALA A 119 3.62 -6.94 12.04
C ALA A 119 3.20 -6.77 13.48
N ARG A 120 2.41 -7.71 14.02
CA ARG A 120 2.00 -7.70 15.44
C ARG A 120 3.20 -7.84 16.38
N ARG A 121 4.17 -8.67 16.05
CA ARG A 121 5.37 -8.88 16.88
C ARG A 121 6.20 -7.61 17.03
N VAL A 122 6.38 -6.85 15.95
CA VAL A 122 7.25 -5.65 15.97
C VAL A 122 6.56 -4.40 16.48
N LEU A 123 5.23 -4.37 16.49
CA LEU A 123 4.45 -3.26 17.05
C LEU A 123 4.51 -3.27 18.57
N ARG A 124 4.69 -2.08 19.16
CA ARG A 124 4.57 -1.87 20.61
C ARG A 124 3.14 -2.10 21.08
N PRO A 125 2.93 -2.40 22.36
CA PRO A 125 1.61 -2.31 22.97
C PRO A 125 0.96 -0.95 22.67
N GLY A 126 -0.26 -0.96 22.11
CA GLY A 126 -0.95 0.25 21.66
C GLY A 126 -0.46 0.84 20.33
N GLY A 127 0.53 0.22 19.69
CA GLY A 127 0.96 0.57 18.33
C GLY A 127 -0.13 0.25 17.29
N ALA A 128 -0.04 0.87 16.12
CA ALA A 128 -1.05 0.74 15.08
C ALA A 128 -0.53 0.00 13.85
N LEU A 129 -1.31 -0.98 13.40
CA LEU A 129 -1.19 -1.59 12.08
C LEU A 129 -2.14 -0.87 11.13
N VAL A 130 -1.63 -0.30 10.04
CA VAL A 130 -2.42 0.27 8.97
C VAL A 130 -2.19 -0.57 7.71
N VAL A 131 -3.27 -1.11 7.17
CA VAL A 131 -3.23 -1.92 5.95
C VAL A 131 -4.10 -1.29 4.89
N GLY A 132 -3.53 -1.11 3.70
CA GLY A 132 -4.25 -0.69 2.51
C GLY A 132 -4.15 -1.76 1.43
N VAL A 133 -5.28 -2.10 0.83
CA VAL A 133 -5.36 -3.08 -0.26
C VAL A 133 -6.03 -2.49 -1.48
N LEU A 134 -5.58 -2.91 -2.64
CA LEU A 134 -6.32 -2.71 -3.87
C LEU A 134 -7.57 -3.58 -3.82
N GLU A 135 -8.73 -2.92 -3.59
CA GLU A 135 -10.02 -3.59 -3.35
C GLU A 135 -10.38 -4.52 -4.50
N ALA A 136 -10.52 -5.82 -4.19
CA ALA A 136 -10.70 -6.88 -5.19
C ALA A 136 -11.90 -6.67 -6.12
N LEU A 137 -12.95 -6.03 -5.66
CA LEU A 137 -14.18 -5.79 -6.44
C LEU A 137 -14.20 -4.42 -7.12
N SER A 138 -13.09 -3.68 -7.08
CA SER A 138 -12.96 -2.38 -7.73
C SER A 138 -12.79 -2.49 -9.25
N PRO A 139 -13.14 -1.44 -10.01
CA PRO A 139 -12.81 -1.36 -11.44
C PRO A 139 -11.31 -1.47 -11.73
N TRP A 140 -10.46 -0.95 -10.84
CA TRP A 140 -9.01 -1.02 -10.94
C TRP A 140 -8.48 -2.45 -10.79
N ALA A 141 -8.98 -3.21 -9.82
CA ALA A 141 -8.62 -4.62 -9.68
C ALA A 141 -9.08 -5.45 -10.88
N ALA A 142 -10.22 -5.12 -11.49
CA ALA A 142 -10.67 -5.76 -12.72
C ALA A 142 -9.71 -5.50 -13.89
N LEU A 143 -9.20 -4.25 -14.03
CA LEU A 143 -8.16 -3.94 -15.02
C LEU A 143 -6.90 -4.77 -14.79
N TYR A 144 -6.39 -4.78 -13.56
CA TYR A 144 -5.14 -5.47 -13.24
C TYR A 144 -5.25 -6.99 -13.36
N ARG A 145 -6.40 -7.59 -13.10
CA ARG A 145 -6.64 -9.03 -13.39
C ARG A 145 -6.53 -9.30 -14.88
N ARG A 146 -7.17 -8.48 -15.73
CA ARG A 146 -7.05 -8.62 -17.20
C ARG A 146 -5.61 -8.49 -17.69
N LEU A 147 -4.81 -7.61 -17.07
CA LEU A 147 -3.38 -7.52 -17.36
C LEU A 147 -2.63 -8.77 -16.90
N GLY A 148 -2.96 -9.28 -15.72
CA GLY A 148 -2.37 -10.50 -15.17
C GLY A 148 -2.67 -11.74 -16.02
N GLU A 149 -3.89 -11.89 -16.54
CA GLU A 149 -4.28 -12.94 -17.49
C GLU A 149 -3.46 -12.93 -18.79
N LYS A 150 -2.99 -11.74 -19.18
CA LYS A 150 -2.05 -11.54 -20.31
C LYS A 150 -0.58 -11.76 -19.93
N GLY A 151 -0.30 -12.17 -18.70
CA GLY A 151 1.07 -12.43 -18.22
C GLY A 151 1.82 -11.19 -17.78
N VAL A 152 1.18 -10.02 -17.66
CA VAL A 152 1.84 -8.78 -17.22
C VAL A 152 2.19 -8.86 -15.74
N LEU A 153 3.48 -8.75 -15.40
CA LEU A 153 3.95 -8.67 -14.02
C LEU A 153 3.81 -7.24 -13.48
N PRO A 154 3.53 -7.07 -12.18
CA PRO A 154 3.39 -8.10 -11.15
C PRO A 154 2.00 -8.75 -11.11
N TRP A 155 1.05 -8.24 -11.90
CA TRP A 155 -0.38 -8.58 -11.85
C TRP A 155 -0.68 -10.05 -12.08
N ALA A 156 0.15 -10.74 -12.88
CA ALA A 156 0.05 -12.19 -13.11
C ALA A 156 0.25 -13.03 -11.82
N ARG A 157 0.79 -12.43 -10.76
CA ARG A 157 1.04 -13.07 -9.46
C ARG A 157 0.25 -12.44 -8.32
N ALA A 158 -0.41 -11.31 -8.57
CA ALA A 158 -1.15 -10.58 -7.56
C ALA A 158 -2.42 -11.33 -7.13
N ARG A 159 -2.71 -11.30 -5.83
CA ARG A 159 -3.95 -11.81 -5.24
C ARG A 159 -4.67 -10.66 -4.58
N PHE A 160 -5.65 -10.11 -5.26
CA PHE A 160 -6.46 -9.02 -4.73
C PHE A 160 -7.39 -9.54 -3.63
N LEU A 161 -7.41 -8.82 -2.51
CA LEU A 161 -8.28 -9.10 -1.38
C LEU A 161 -9.47 -8.14 -1.38
N ALA A 162 -10.65 -8.65 -1.09
CA ALA A 162 -11.77 -7.80 -0.75
C ALA A 162 -11.61 -7.30 0.70
N ARG A 163 -12.24 -6.18 1.02
CA ARG A 163 -12.25 -5.65 2.40
C ARG A 163 -12.80 -6.67 3.39
N GLU A 164 -13.73 -7.50 2.96
CA GLU A 164 -14.33 -8.56 3.77
C GLU A 164 -13.31 -9.65 4.12
N ASP A 165 -12.43 -10.01 3.18
CA ASP A 165 -11.35 -10.98 3.42
C ASP A 165 -10.33 -10.43 4.42
N LEU A 166 -9.99 -9.14 4.29
CA LEU A 166 -9.06 -8.47 5.20
C LEU A 166 -9.66 -8.40 6.62
N LYS A 167 -10.95 -8.08 6.76
CA LYS A 167 -11.66 -8.09 8.04
C LYS A 167 -11.78 -9.50 8.63
N ALA A 168 -11.97 -10.51 7.81
CA ALA A 168 -11.98 -11.90 8.26
C ALA A 168 -10.60 -12.33 8.80
N LEU A 169 -9.52 -11.85 8.19
CA LEU A 169 -8.14 -12.16 8.62
C LEU A 169 -7.72 -11.41 9.89
N LEU A 170 -8.03 -10.10 9.98
CA LEU A 170 -7.49 -9.20 11.01
C LEU A 170 -8.50 -8.85 12.11
N GLY A 171 -9.76 -9.21 11.94
CA GLY A 171 -10.87 -8.71 12.74
C GLY A 171 -11.38 -7.35 12.25
N PRO A 172 -12.40 -6.77 12.92
CA PRO A 172 -12.90 -5.45 12.56
C PRO A 172 -11.83 -4.37 12.87
N PRO A 173 -11.58 -3.43 11.93
CA PRO A 173 -10.67 -2.33 12.18
C PRO A 173 -11.29 -1.28 13.12
N GLU A 174 -10.47 -0.51 13.82
CA GLU A 174 -10.91 0.66 14.61
C GLU A 174 -11.37 1.82 13.74
N ALA A 175 -10.75 1.97 12.58
CA ALA A 175 -11.06 3.02 11.62
C ALA A 175 -10.83 2.50 10.20
N GLU A 176 -11.63 3.01 9.28
CA GLU A 176 -11.60 2.64 7.87
C GLU A 176 -11.47 3.88 6.99
N GLY A 177 -10.86 3.71 5.83
CA GLY A 177 -10.74 4.73 4.79
C GLY A 177 -10.91 4.13 3.41
N GLU A 178 -11.36 4.95 2.50
CA GLU A 178 -11.59 4.57 1.10
C GLU A 178 -11.11 5.68 0.18
N ALA A 179 -10.49 5.32 -0.93
CA ALA A 179 -10.05 6.27 -1.93
C ALA A 179 -10.28 5.74 -3.34
N VAL A 180 -10.52 6.67 -4.27
CA VAL A 180 -10.55 6.43 -5.71
C VAL A 180 -11.72 5.54 -6.14
N PHE A 181 -12.84 6.17 -6.44
CA PHE A 181 -14.05 5.51 -6.95
C PHE A 181 -14.22 5.62 -8.46
N LEU A 182 -13.41 6.46 -9.12
CA LEU A 182 -13.39 6.56 -10.59
C LEU A 182 -12.84 5.27 -11.22
N ALA A 183 -13.28 5.02 -12.44
CA ALA A 183 -12.71 3.92 -13.24
C ALA A 183 -11.32 4.29 -13.77
N PRO A 184 -10.45 3.30 -14.07
CA PRO A 184 -9.10 3.56 -14.56
C PRO A 184 -9.04 4.24 -15.94
N GLU A 185 -10.14 4.18 -16.70
CA GLU A 185 -10.29 4.84 -18.01
C GLU A 185 -10.93 6.23 -17.93
N ALA A 186 -11.13 6.76 -16.70
CA ALA A 186 -11.79 8.05 -16.51
C ALA A 186 -11.01 9.20 -17.18
N ASN A 187 -11.75 10.15 -17.72
CA ASN A 187 -11.21 11.39 -18.25
C ASN A 187 -11.40 12.54 -17.26
N PRO A 188 -10.57 13.58 -17.30
CA PRO A 188 -10.79 14.78 -16.48
C PRO A 188 -12.14 15.46 -16.82
N PRO A 189 -12.76 16.13 -15.84
CA PRO A 189 -12.26 16.38 -14.49
C PRO A 189 -12.42 15.14 -13.58
N TYR A 190 -11.29 14.70 -13.00
CA TYR A 190 -11.25 13.44 -12.24
C TYR A 190 -12.07 13.48 -10.94
N GLU A 191 -12.18 14.64 -10.29
CA GLU A 191 -12.99 14.79 -9.10
C GLU A 191 -14.47 14.50 -9.38
N GLU A 192 -15.00 14.98 -10.49
CA GLU A 192 -16.40 14.72 -10.90
C GLU A 192 -16.59 13.23 -11.24
N ALA A 193 -15.62 12.63 -11.92
CA ALA A 193 -15.62 11.20 -12.27
C ALA A 193 -15.57 10.33 -11.00
N ASP A 194 -14.80 10.71 -9.99
CA ASP A 194 -14.69 9.99 -8.72
C ASP A 194 -16.01 10.08 -7.93
N GLN A 195 -16.58 11.27 -7.83
CA GLN A 195 -17.88 11.46 -7.21
C GLN A 195 -18.99 10.70 -7.94
N ALA A 196 -18.95 10.65 -9.27
CA ALA A 196 -19.89 9.86 -10.07
C ALA A 196 -19.73 8.36 -9.80
N GLY A 197 -18.49 7.86 -9.74
CA GLY A 197 -18.20 6.47 -9.37
C GLY A 197 -18.72 6.12 -7.98
N ARG A 198 -18.51 6.99 -7.00
CA ARG A 198 -19.05 6.82 -5.64
C ARG A 198 -20.59 6.78 -5.64
N ARG A 199 -21.25 7.67 -6.35
CA ARG A 199 -22.73 7.68 -6.49
C ARG A 199 -23.27 6.45 -7.20
N ALA A 200 -22.51 5.92 -8.16
CA ALA A 200 -22.85 4.68 -8.88
C ALA A 200 -22.65 3.40 -8.05
N GLY A 201 -22.08 3.52 -6.83
CA GLY A 201 -21.81 2.38 -5.96
C GLY A 201 -20.56 1.58 -6.34
N ASN A 202 -19.62 2.18 -7.09
CA ASN A 202 -18.34 1.54 -7.33
C ASN A 202 -17.65 1.23 -6.01
N ARG A 203 -16.96 0.09 -5.95
CA ARG A 203 -15.99 -0.17 -4.89
C ARG A 203 -14.78 0.76 -5.08
N PRO A 204 -14.17 1.29 -4.01
CA PRO A 204 -12.98 2.11 -4.10
C PRO A 204 -11.80 1.31 -4.68
N ALA A 205 -10.86 1.96 -5.35
CA ALA A 205 -9.61 1.31 -5.74
C ALA A 205 -8.81 0.91 -4.51
N LEU A 206 -8.70 1.81 -3.53
CA LEU A 206 -7.99 1.57 -2.27
C LEU A 206 -8.98 1.50 -1.10
N TYR A 207 -8.94 0.40 -0.37
CA TYR A 207 -9.52 0.25 0.96
C TYR A 207 -8.41 0.23 2.00
N LEU A 208 -8.61 0.97 3.08
CA LEU A 208 -7.68 1.11 4.21
C LEU A 208 -8.36 0.72 5.51
N GLY A 209 -7.62 0.07 6.39
CA GLY A 209 -8.05 -0.18 7.77
C GLY A 209 -6.92 0.07 8.75
N ARG A 210 -7.28 0.48 9.97
CA ARG A 210 -6.37 0.60 11.11
C ARG A 210 -6.79 -0.35 12.22
N TRP A 211 -5.83 -1.09 12.76
CA TRP A 211 -5.97 -2.02 13.89
C TRP A 211 -4.94 -1.70 14.98
N ARG A 212 -5.31 -1.94 16.24
CA ARG A 212 -4.41 -1.93 17.42
C ARG A 212 -4.33 -3.28 18.13
#